data_a8243efb9d707c26bd7cb3f4dfe16595
#
_entry.id   a8243efb9d707c26bd7cb3f4dfe16595
#
_cell.length_a   1.000
_cell.length_b   1.000
_cell.length_c   1.000
_cell.angle_alpha   90.00
_cell.angle_beta   90.00
_cell.angle_gamma   90.00
#
_symmetry.space_group_name_H-M   'P 1'
#
loop_
_entity.id
_entity.type
_entity.pdbx_description
1 polymer ?
#
loop_
_entity_poly.entity_id
_entity_poly.type
_entity_poly.pdbx_seq_one_letter_code
_entity_poly.pdbx_strand_id
1 'polypeptide(L)'
;MAAAPLSVISIAHAGDISAHTSLRCYHRSRTRQHGFYPTQVMTRFRLCSAILRLVSAALLCQPAQAWAWGGEAHRIIALLADRLLQTGDPPVQKHITEMLAADKSNIWTTTDIAGEAIWADALREKSQEGRAATSKWHYVKLDPDNPDLNKACFDRPVLQTMMPASHGPQDDCIVDKIGQFSKELREPGTLATERLMALQFLLNLVGDVHDPLLAIEHNDEGGHCVAVLPPGSKTPVRLSVLWEDELVVEAEGANPAKAAEQIAAGLTAVDIRKWSGGTPEEWARETYELAKSVVYAFPSKAEGKFSFPVRKGETDVCGPVSLYRLDPGYRSRAVAAVKEQLAKAGVRLAALLRENLQ
;
A
#
# COMPACT_ATOMS: atom_id res chain seq x y z
N MET A 1 -33.85 8.35 14.80
CA MET A 1 -32.84 7.55 15.50
C MET A 1 -31.57 8.35 15.44
N ALA A 2 -31.09 8.82 16.59
CA ALA A 2 -29.96 9.72 16.68
C ALA A 2 -28.67 8.94 16.51
N ALA A 3 -27.85 9.32 15.51
CA ALA A 3 -26.49 8.81 15.33
C ALA A 3 -25.61 9.39 16.45
N ALA A 4 -24.87 8.53 17.12
CA ALA A 4 -23.86 8.94 18.09
C ALA A 4 -22.69 9.61 17.34
N PRO A 5 -22.09 10.68 17.88
CA PRO A 5 -20.94 11.31 17.27
C PRO A 5 -19.74 10.36 17.35
N LEU A 6 -19.10 10.13 16.22
CA LEU A 6 -17.81 9.42 16.12
C LEU A 6 -16.77 10.20 16.92
N SER A 7 -16.11 9.49 17.82
CA SER A 7 -15.02 10.01 18.62
C SER A 7 -13.86 10.44 17.72
N VAL A 8 -13.40 11.66 17.95
CA VAL A 8 -12.21 12.24 17.37
C VAL A 8 -11.06 11.20 17.41
N ILE A 9 -10.39 10.96 16.29
CA ILE A 9 -9.11 10.25 16.28
C ILE A 9 -8.11 11.17 16.99
N SER A 10 -8.14 11.11 18.32
CA SER A 10 -7.14 11.76 19.15
C SER A 10 -5.96 10.81 19.18
N ILE A 11 -4.90 11.16 18.47
CA ILE A 11 -3.60 10.50 18.63
C ILE A 11 -3.14 10.84 20.03
N ALA A 12 -3.44 9.93 20.97
CA ALA A 12 -3.03 10.07 22.36
C ALA A 12 -1.50 10.04 22.40
N HIS A 13 -0.91 11.12 22.89
CA HIS A 13 0.49 11.15 23.32
C HIS A 13 0.67 10.05 24.39
N ALA A 14 1.34 8.98 24.04
CA ALA A 14 1.85 8.02 25.00
C ALA A 14 3.07 8.68 25.68
N GLY A 15 2.78 9.37 26.76
CA GLY A 15 3.80 9.86 27.68
C GLY A 15 4.45 8.69 28.41
N ASP A 16 5.75 8.80 28.57
CA ASP A 16 6.70 8.08 29.39
C ASP A 16 6.14 7.03 30.37
N ILE A 17 6.47 5.76 30.10
CA ILE A 17 6.66 4.77 31.16
C ILE A 17 8.07 4.21 31.03
N SER A 18 9.03 4.88 31.67
CA SER A 18 10.35 4.33 31.94
C SER A 18 10.26 3.35 33.10
N ALA A 19 10.15 2.06 32.80
CA ALA A 19 10.35 1.01 33.79
C ALA A 19 11.80 0.57 33.75
N HIS A 20 12.62 1.19 34.59
CA HIS A 20 13.96 0.70 34.93
C HIS A 20 13.83 -0.62 35.69
N THR A 21 14.05 -1.74 35.00
CA THR A 21 14.30 -3.03 35.64
C THR A 21 15.80 -3.29 35.58
N SER A 22 16.51 -2.81 36.61
CA SER A 22 17.93 -3.12 36.81
C SER A 22 18.07 -4.54 37.35
N LEU A 23 18.47 -5.49 36.52
CA LEU A 23 18.97 -6.79 36.97
C LEU A 23 20.39 -6.62 37.52
N ARG A 24 20.51 -6.48 38.86
CA ARG A 24 21.80 -6.59 39.57
C ARG A 24 22.20 -8.06 39.64
N CYS A 25 23.24 -8.41 38.92
CA CYS A 25 23.99 -9.65 39.17
C CYS A 25 24.79 -9.47 40.47
N TYR A 26 24.43 -10.21 41.52
CA TYR A 26 25.20 -10.33 42.74
C TYR A 26 26.28 -11.38 42.56
N HIS A 27 27.53 -10.94 42.49
CA HIS A 27 28.71 -11.80 42.68
C HIS A 27 28.90 -12.04 44.19
N ARG A 28 28.82 -13.27 44.63
CA ARG A 28 29.30 -13.67 45.96
C ARG A 28 30.21 -14.90 45.83
N SER A 29 31.44 -14.69 46.26
CA SER A 29 32.52 -15.65 46.25
C SER A 29 32.40 -16.69 47.36
N ARG A 30 32.82 -17.90 47.03
CA ARG A 30 33.45 -18.98 47.82
C ARG A 30 32.88 -19.33 49.19
N THR A 31 32.36 -20.57 49.28
CA THR A 31 32.96 -21.61 50.15
C THR A 31 32.61 -22.99 49.63
N ARG A 32 33.60 -23.93 49.66
CA ARG A 32 33.47 -25.33 49.29
C ARG A 32 32.60 -26.07 50.29
N GLN A 33 31.61 -26.85 49.86
CA GLN A 33 31.20 -28.08 50.50
C GLN A 33 30.62 -29.07 49.45
N HIS A 34 31.01 -30.32 49.56
CA HIS A 34 30.58 -31.44 48.77
C HIS A 34 29.10 -31.77 49.04
N GLY A 35 28.28 -31.93 47.98
CA GLY A 35 26.93 -32.42 48.14
C GLY A 35 26.21 -32.54 46.82
N PHE A 36 25.79 -33.74 46.49
CA PHE A 36 24.87 -34.25 45.50
C PHE A 36 24.12 -33.22 44.64
N TYR A 37 24.31 -33.31 43.30
CA TYR A 37 23.54 -32.58 42.32
C TYR A 37 22.27 -33.34 41.95
N PRO A 38 21.05 -32.78 42.11
CA PRO A 38 19.86 -33.36 41.53
C PRO A 38 19.72 -32.93 40.04
N THR A 39 19.41 -33.88 39.20
CA THR A 39 19.25 -33.84 37.73
C THR A 39 18.15 -32.91 37.20
N GLN A 40 17.57 -32.05 38.02
CA GLN A 40 16.44 -31.17 37.61
C GLN A 40 16.80 -29.81 37.00
N VAL A 41 18.08 -29.37 37.10
CA VAL A 41 18.47 -28.04 36.60
C VAL A 41 18.66 -27.98 35.11
N MET A 42 19.01 -29.09 34.45
CA MET A 42 19.22 -29.13 33.00
C MET A 42 17.94 -29.08 32.17
N THR A 43 16.78 -29.45 32.71
CA THR A 43 15.50 -29.46 32.00
C THR A 43 14.93 -28.04 31.86
N ARG A 44 15.17 -27.14 32.83
CA ARG A 44 14.66 -25.76 32.78
C ARG A 44 15.40 -24.88 31.79
N PHE A 45 16.70 -25.07 31.57
CA PHE A 45 17.48 -24.33 30.57
C PHE A 45 17.11 -24.71 29.12
N ARG A 46 16.75 -25.97 28.87
CA ARG A 46 16.31 -26.41 27.54
C ARG A 46 14.90 -25.90 27.18
N LEU A 47 14.01 -25.76 28.17
CA LEU A 47 12.68 -25.18 27.95
C LEU A 47 12.75 -23.69 27.64
N CYS A 48 13.56 -22.91 28.38
CA CYS A 48 13.73 -21.47 28.10
C CYS A 48 14.34 -21.21 26.72
N SER A 49 15.33 -22.01 26.29
CA SER A 49 15.91 -21.89 24.95
C SER A 49 14.93 -22.29 23.83
N ALA A 50 14.05 -23.25 24.07
CA ALA A 50 13.04 -23.65 23.11
C ALA A 50 11.92 -22.60 22.98
N ILE A 51 11.48 -22.01 24.08
CA ILE A 51 10.48 -20.93 24.10
C ILE A 51 11.04 -19.67 23.44
N LEU A 52 12.29 -19.30 23.70
CA LEU A 52 12.94 -18.14 23.08
C LEU A 52 13.10 -18.31 21.56
N ARG A 53 13.39 -19.54 21.07
CA ARG A 53 13.46 -19.83 19.63
C ARG A 53 12.09 -19.88 18.97
N LEU A 54 11.04 -20.30 19.65
CA LEU A 54 9.66 -20.28 19.16
C LEU A 54 9.09 -18.86 19.09
N VAL A 55 9.41 -18.00 20.06
CA VAL A 55 9.01 -16.58 20.03
C VAL A 55 9.75 -15.82 18.93
N SER A 56 11.04 -16.10 18.70
CA SER A 56 11.82 -15.49 17.61
C SER A 56 11.34 -15.94 16.22
N ALA A 57 10.82 -17.17 16.07
CA ALA A 57 10.27 -17.64 14.79
C ALA A 57 8.86 -17.10 14.50
N ALA A 58 8.09 -16.75 15.54
CA ALA A 58 6.76 -16.15 15.39
C ALA A 58 6.80 -14.68 14.98
N LEU A 59 7.92 -13.96 15.22
CA LEU A 59 8.08 -12.55 14.86
C LEU A 59 8.52 -12.30 13.41
N LEU A 60 8.85 -13.34 12.64
CA LEU A 60 9.34 -13.22 11.26
C LEU A 60 8.32 -13.62 10.18
N CYS A 61 7.06 -13.85 10.55
CA CYS A 61 6.01 -14.24 9.59
C CYS A 61 4.77 -13.38 9.77
N GLN A 62 4.84 -12.11 9.38
CA GLN A 62 3.61 -11.36 9.08
C GLN A 62 3.14 -11.76 7.69
N PRO A 63 1.83 -12.03 7.49
CA PRO A 63 1.30 -12.26 6.16
C PRO A 63 1.45 -10.99 5.33
N ALA A 64 2.07 -11.10 4.17
CA ALA A 64 1.92 -10.09 3.15
C ALA A 64 0.44 -10.10 2.73
N GLN A 65 -0.35 -9.18 3.25
CA GLN A 65 -1.68 -8.92 2.74
C GLN A 65 -1.50 -8.02 1.51
N ALA A 66 -1.60 -8.60 0.32
CA ALA A 66 -1.66 -7.86 -0.92
C ALA A 66 -2.99 -7.10 -0.99
N TRP A 67 -2.96 -5.78 -0.99
CA TRP A 67 -4.16 -4.93 -0.97
C TRP A 67 -4.11 -3.75 -1.96
N ALA A 68 -3.00 -3.56 -2.68
CA ALA A 68 -2.75 -2.52 -3.66
C ALA A 68 -1.42 -2.82 -4.36
N TRP A 69 -0.97 -1.99 -5.27
CA TRP A 69 0.43 -2.01 -5.68
C TRP A 69 1.33 -2.32 -4.47
N GLY A 70 2.21 -3.30 -4.55
CA GLY A 70 3.16 -3.59 -3.48
C GLY A 70 3.95 -2.34 -3.10
N GLY A 71 4.45 -2.26 -1.86
CA GLY A 71 5.15 -1.07 -1.37
C GLY A 71 6.28 -0.60 -2.29
N GLU A 72 6.87 -1.48 -3.09
CA GLU A 72 7.92 -1.14 -4.05
C GLU A 72 7.39 -0.27 -5.20
N ALA A 73 6.19 -0.53 -5.71
CA ALA A 73 5.57 0.26 -6.77
C ALA A 73 5.27 1.69 -6.30
N HIS A 74 4.69 1.85 -5.10
CA HIS A 74 4.45 3.17 -4.50
C HIS A 74 5.75 3.97 -4.32
N ARG A 75 6.82 3.30 -3.86
CA ARG A 75 8.15 3.93 -3.74
C ARG A 75 8.70 4.37 -5.09
N ILE A 76 8.58 3.54 -6.13
CA ILE A 76 9.01 3.88 -7.50
C ILE A 76 8.25 5.12 -7.98
N ILE A 77 6.93 5.14 -7.84
CA ILE A 77 6.05 6.24 -8.28
C ILE A 77 6.43 7.56 -7.58
N ALA A 78 6.59 7.52 -6.26
CA ALA A 78 6.93 8.70 -5.47
C ALA A 78 8.33 9.23 -5.79
N LEU A 79 9.32 8.35 -5.91
CA LEU A 79 10.69 8.72 -6.28
C LEU A 79 10.78 9.24 -7.73
N LEU A 80 9.97 8.72 -8.65
CA LEU A 80 9.86 9.25 -10.00
C LEU A 80 9.28 10.67 -9.99
N ALA A 81 8.20 10.89 -9.22
CA ALA A 81 7.60 12.21 -9.08
C ALA A 81 8.58 13.23 -8.45
N ASP A 82 9.30 12.83 -7.39
CA ASP A 82 10.34 13.64 -6.76
C ASP A 82 11.42 14.07 -7.76
N ARG A 83 11.93 13.13 -8.54
CA ARG A 83 12.96 13.39 -9.56
C ARG A 83 12.46 14.33 -10.65
N LEU A 84 11.21 14.18 -11.11
CA LEU A 84 10.61 15.08 -12.09
C LEU A 84 10.41 16.49 -11.52
N LEU A 85 10.05 16.62 -10.26
CA LEU A 85 9.94 17.91 -9.56
C LEU A 85 11.31 18.51 -9.31
N GLN A 86 12.32 17.73 -8.93
CA GLN A 86 13.68 18.21 -8.72
C GLN A 86 14.25 18.91 -9.97
N THR A 87 13.91 18.42 -11.16
CA THR A 87 14.36 19.02 -12.43
C THR A 87 13.42 20.08 -12.98
N GLY A 88 12.08 19.93 -12.78
CA GLY A 88 11.06 20.77 -13.39
C GLY A 88 10.52 21.88 -12.47
N ASP A 89 10.55 21.68 -11.16
CA ASP A 89 10.07 22.62 -10.15
C ASP A 89 10.76 22.44 -8.79
N PRO A 90 12.05 22.77 -8.66
CA PRO A 90 12.82 22.58 -7.43
C PRO A 90 12.22 23.24 -6.17
N PRO A 91 11.55 24.40 -6.23
CA PRO A 91 10.87 24.97 -5.07
C PRO A 91 9.78 24.08 -4.49
N VAL A 92 8.93 23.49 -5.34
CA VAL A 92 7.89 22.56 -4.92
C VAL A 92 8.49 21.29 -4.33
N GLN A 93 9.51 20.71 -4.96
CA GLN A 93 10.22 19.54 -4.44
C GLN A 93 10.81 19.80 -3.05
N LYS A 94 11.45 20.95 -2.87
CA LYS A 94 12.00 21.37 -1.57
C LYS A 94 10.90 21.51 -0.52
N HIS A 95 9.78 22.13 -0.86
CA HIS A 95 8.64 22.30 0.04
C HIS A 95 8.09 20.93 0.50
N ILE A 96 7.91 19.96 -0.42
CA ILE A 96 7.50 18.60 -0.10
C ILE A 96 8.49 17.96 0.90
N THR A 97 9.79 18.03 0.61
CA THR A 97 10.82 17.48 1.49
C THR A 97 10.76 18.07 2.90
N GLU A 98 10.56 19.38 3.01
CA GLU A 98 10.43 20.08 4.30
C GLU A 98 9.16 19.67 5.05
N MET A 99 8.01 19.53 4.35
CA MET A 99 6.77 19.07 4.95
C MET A 99 6.91 17.65 5.52
N LEU A 100 7.47 16.71 4.76
CA LEU A 100 7.65 15.33 5.20
C LEU A 100 8.66 15.21 6.34
N ALA A 101 9.78 15.93 6.27
CA ALA A 101 10.79 15.95 7.34
C ALA A 101 10.26 16.55 8.66
N ALA A 102 9.20 17.36 8.61
CA ALA A 102 8.54 17.91 9.79
C ALA A 102 7.61 16.91 10.50
N ASP A 103 7.28 15.79 9.88
CA ASP A 103 6.43 14.77 10.50
C ASP A 103 7.12 14.13 11.72
N LYS A 104 6.50 14.33 12.90
CA LYS A 104 6.91 13.73 14.17
C LYS A 104 5.95 12.64 14.63
N SER A 105 4.86 12.42 13.91
CA SER A 105 3.80 11.47 14.24
C SER A 105 3.96 10.13 13.53
N ASN A 106 4.72 10.09 12.44
CA ASN A 106 4.95 8.86 11.68
C ASN A 106 5.84 7.88 12.46
N ILE A 107 5.24 6.77 12.88
CA ILE A 107 5.91 5.68 13.62
C ILE A 107 5.99 4.39 12.80
N TRP A 108 5.47 4.37 11.58
CA TRP A 108 5.34 3.16 10.77
C TRP A 108 6.29 3.11 9.57
N THR A 109 6.65 4.27 9.03
CA THR A 109 7.48 4.40 7.83
C THR A 109 8.57 5.46 8.05
N THR A 110 9.48 5.61 7.09
CA THR A 110 10.47 6.71 7.11
C THR A 110 9.84 7.99 6.58
N THR A 111 10.32 9.15 7.06
CA THR A 111 9.79 10.48 6.70
C THR A 111 10.41 11.06 5.43
N ASP A 112 10.92 10.21 4.54
CA ASP A 112 11.28 10.57 3.18
C ASP A 112 10.11 10.22 2.23
N ILE A 113 10.14 10.75 1.01
CA ILE A 113 9.03 10.61 0.06
C ILE A 113 8.71 9.13 -0.27
N ALA A 114 9.71 8.26 -0.29
CA ALA A 114 9.53 6.84 -0.56
C ALA A 114 8.88 6.10 0.63
N GLY A 115 9.24 6.48 1.86
CA GLY A 115 8.61 5.96 3.06
C GLY A 115 7.17 6.44 3.22
N GLU A 116 6.93 7.73 2.99
CA GLU A 116 5.61 8.32 3.10
C GLU A 116 4.63 7.83 2.02
N ALA A 117 5.11 7.40 0.87
CA ALA A 117 4.28 6.81 -0.18
C ALA A 117 3.58 5.50 0.22
N ILE A 118 4.06 4.83 1.26
CA ILE A 118 3.44 3.61 1.82
C ILE A 118 2.78 3.85 3.19
N TRP A 119 2.72 5.11 3.64
CA TRP A 119 2.16 5.44 4.94
C TRP A 119 0.67 5.13 5.05
N ALA A 120 -0.13 5.43 4.02
CA ALA A 120 -1.57 5.16 4.02
C ALA A 120 -1.88 3.66 4.08
N ASP A 121 -1.08 2.81 3.41
CA ASP A 121 -1.15 1.36 3.55
C ASP A 121 -0.77 0.90 4.96
N ALA A 122 0.30 1.45 5.51
CA ALA A 122 0.72 1.15 6.86
C ALA A 122 -0.34 1.56 7.91
N LEU A 123 -1.03 2.68 7.71
CA LEU A 123 -2.17 3.10 8.53
C LEU A 123 -3.28 2.05 8.48
N ARG A 124 -3.66 1.59 7.29
CA ARG A 124 -4.68 0.57 7.08
C ARG A 124 -4.28 -0.79 7.65
N GLU A 125 -3.03 -1.18 7.55
CA GLU A 125 -2.55 -2.47 8.01
C GLU A 125 -2.36 -2.53 9.53
N LYS A 126 -1.81 -1.49 10.13
CA LYS A 126 -1.35 -1.48 11.52
C LYS A 126 -2.32 -0.85 12.50
N SER A 127 -3.33 -0.10 12.01
CA SER A 127 -4.38 0.50 12.83
C SER A 127 -5.75 -0.10 12.47
N GLN A 128 -6.48 -0.57 13.47
CA GLN A 128 -7.85 -1.05 13.27
C GLN A 128 -8.78 0.10 12.90
N GLU A 129 -8.62 1.26 13.52
CA GLU A 129 -9.35 2.48 13.25
C GLU A 129 -9.02 3.01 11.85
N GLY A 130 -7.74 3.03 11.49
CA GLY A 130 -7.27 3.42 10.16
C GLY A 130 -7.87 2.52 9.08
N ARG A 131 -7.84 1.20 9.28
CA ARG A 131 -8.47 0.24 8.37
C ARG A 131 -9.97 0.49 8.23
N ALA A 132 -10.70 0.65 9.32
CA ALA A 132 -12.13 0.88 9.28
C ALA A 132 -12.48 2.18 8.55
N ALA A 133 -11.69 3.23 8.75
CA ALA A 133 -11.95 4.55 8.18
C ALA A 133 -11.57 4.66 6.69
N THR A 134 -10.47 4.03 6.25
CA THR A 134 -9.83 4.38 4.97
C THR A 134 -9.80 3.26 3.93
N SER A 135 -10.17 2.02 4.27
CA SER A 135 -10.00 0.88 3.34
C SER A 135 -10.67 1.08 1.99
N LYS A 136 -11.80 1.77 1.93
CA LYS A 136 -12.53 2.02 0.68
C LYS A 136 -11.94 3.18 -0.13
N TRP A 137 -11.13 4.03 0.47
CA TRP A 137 -10.50 5.17 -0.20
C TRP A 137 -9.40 4.77 -1.18
N HIS A 138 -8.95 3.51 -1.14
CA HIS A 138 -7.87 2.98 -1.95
C HIS A 138 -8.30 2.41 -3.31
N TYR A 139 -9.60 2.37 -3.62
CA TYR A 139 -10.08 1.77 -4.86
C TYR A 139 -11.30 2.47 -5.46
N VAL A 140 -11.55 2.16 -6.73
CA VAL A 140 -12.80 2.45 -7.44
C VAL A 140 -13.15 1.24 -8.30
N LYS A 141 -13.88 0.30 -7.75
CA LYS A 141 -14.18 -0.98 -8.40
C LYS A 141 -15.37 -0.86 -9.34
N LEU A 142 -15.09 -0.55 -10.60
CA LEU A 142 -16.10 -0.45 -11.65
C LEU A 142 -16.59 -1.85 -12.07
N ASP A 143 -17.90 -2.01 -12.16
CA ASP A 143 -18.54 -3.23 -12.63
C ASP A 143 -18.16 -3.50 -14.11
N PRO A 144 -17.68 -4.71 -14.48
CA PRO A 144 -17.24 -5.02 -15.83
C PRO A 144 -18.33 -4.95 -16.89
N ASP A 145 -19.60 -5.16 -16.49
CA ASP A 145 -20.76 -5.17 -17.41
C ASP A 145 -21.48 -3.80 -17.41
N ASN A 146 -21.42 -3.05 -16.32
CA ASN A 146 -22.07 -1.74 -16.19
C ASN A 146 -21.19 -0.77 -15.36
N PRO A 147 -20.15 -0.17 -15.96
CA PRO A 147 -19.16 0.66 -15.27
C PRO A 147 -19.73 2.03 -14.84
N ASP A 148 -20.54 2.06 -13.82
CA ASP A 148 -21.12 3.27 -13.23
C ASP A 148 -20.20 3.79 -12.11
N LEU A 149 -19.53 4.91 -12.37
CA LEU A 149 -18.59 5.52 -11.42
C LEU A 149 -19.30 6.04 -10.16
N ASN A 150 -20.53 6.52 -10.24
CA ASN A 150 -21.24 6.99 -9.07
C ASN A 150 -21.50 5.83 -8.10
N LYS A 151 -21.93 4.68 -8.61
CA LYS A 151 -22.09 3.48 -7.79
C LYS A 151 -20.79 2.96 -7.23
N ALA A 152 -19.73 2.93 -8.04
CA ALA A 152 -18.40 2.53 -7.58
C ALA A 152 -17.82 3.48 -6.52
N CYS A 153 -18.29 4.74 -6.50
CA CYS A 153 -17.96 5.75 -5.50
C CYS A 153 -19.08 5.93 -4.45
N PHE A 154 -19.86 4.87 -4.16
CA PHE A 154 -20.87 4.85 -3.08
C PHE A 154 -21.88 6.00 -3.17
N ASP A 155 -22.35 6.30 -4.39
CA ASP A 155 -23.22 7.45 -4.73
C ASP A 155 -22.63 8.82 -4.34
N ARG A 156 -21.31 8.89 -4.24
CA ARG A 156 -20.50 10.11 -3.98
C ARG A 156 -20.96 10.87 -2.73
N PRO A 157 -20.66 10.35 -1.54
CA PRO A 157 -21.03 11.03 -0.31
C PRO A 157 -20.37 12.40 -0.20
N VAL A 158 -21.14 13.40 0.17
CA VAL A 158 -20.65 14.78 0.26
C VAL A 158 -19.83 14.95 1.53
N LEU A 159 -18.58 15.40 1.38
CA LEU A 159 -17.78 15.86 2.51
C LEU A 159 -18.44 17.10 3.12
N GLN A 160 -18.70 17.07 4.43
CA GLN A 160 -19.35 18.18 5.13
C GLN A 160 -18.47 19.44 5.08
N THR A 161 -19.09 20.60 5.00
CA THR A 161 -18.35 21.88 5.00
C THR A 161 -17.47 21.99 6.24
N MET A 162 -16.22 22.37 6.06
CA MET A 162 -15.17 22.48 7.08
C MET A 162 -14.71 21.15 7.72
N MET A 163 -15.19 20.01 7.23
CA MET A 163 -14.66 18.71 7.68
C MET A 163 -13.40 18.39 6.88
N PRO A 164 -12.28 18.05 7.54
CA PRO A 164 -11.10 17.57 6.84
C PRO A 164 -11.38 16.28 6.06
N ALA A 165 -10.72 16.10 4.92
CA ALA A 165 -10.86 14.92 4.07
C ALA A 165 -10.47 13.64 4.81
N SER A 166 -9.52 13.74 5.74
CA SER A 166 -9.09 12.67 6.65
C SER A 166 -10.19 12.18 7.60
N HIS A 167 -11.20 13.01 7.86
CA HIS A 167 -12.37 12.70 8.68
C HIS A 167 -13.64 12.47 7.84
N GLY A 168 -13.50 12.35 6.53
CA GLY A 168 -14.60 12.14 5.60
C GLY A 168 -15.27 10.76 5.75
N PRO A 169 -16.34 10.53 4.97
CA PRO A 169 -17.06 9.26 4.98
C PRO A 169 -16.13 8.07 4.73
N GLN A 170 -16.38 6.95 5.45
CA GLN A 170 -15.70 5.68 5.19
C GLN A 170 -16.08 5.12 3.81
N ASP A 171 -17.36 5.29 3.44
CA ASP A 171 -17.89 4.92 2.13
C ASP A 171 -17.62 6.05 1.15
N ASP A 172 -16.37 6.16 0.71
CA ASP A 172 -15.88 7.10 -0.29
C ASP A 172 -14.86 6.37 -1.18
N CYS A 173 -14.64 6.84 -2.40
CA CYS A 173 -13.74 6.17 -3.34
C CYS A 173 -12.46 6.96 -3.57
N ILE A 174 -11.49 6.29 -4.16
CA ILE A 174 -10.17 6.87 -4.47
C ILE A 174 -10.26 8.14 -5.32
N VAL A 175 -11.18 8.19 -6.29
CA VAL A 175 -11.36 9.32 -7.22
C VAL A 175 -11.74 10.58 -6.45
N ASP A 176 -12.73 10.47 -5.58
CA ASP A 176 -13.22 11.59 -4.79
C ASP A 176 -12.19 11.98 -3.70
N LYS A 177 -11.51 11.00 -3.09
CA LYS A 177 -10.45 11.26 -2.11
C LYS A 177 -9.24 11.99 -2.69
N ILE A 178 -8.78 11.62 -3.89
CA ILE A 178 -7.70 12.38 -4.56
C ILE A 178 -8.12 13.84 -4.75
N GLY A 179 -9.37 14.09 -5.17
CA GLY A 179 -9.89 15.44 -5.32
C GLY A 179 -9.97 16.23 -4.01
N GLN A 180 -10.47 15.59 -2.93
CA GLN A 180 -10.59 16.18 -1.60
C GLN A 180 -9.21 16.53 -1.01
N PHE A 181 -8.25 15.61 -1.03
CA PHE A 181 -6.90 15.83 -0.52
C PHE A 181 -6.12 16.84 -1.38
N SER A 182 -6.31 16.85 -2.71
CA SER A 182 -5.71 17.87 -3.58
C SER A 182 -6.19 19.28 -3.22
N LYS A 183 -7.48 19.43 -2.92
CA LYS A 183 -8.03 20.69 -2.45
C LYS A 183 -7.40 21.12 -1.12
N GLU A 184 -7.31 20.23 -0.14
CA GLU A 184 -6.71 20.53 1.17
C GLU A 184 -5.21 20.89 1.06
N LEU A 185 -4.48 20.20 0.19
CA LEU A 185 -3.08 20.50 -0.03
C LEU A 185 -2.86 21.93 -0.54
N ARG A 186 -3.78 22.40 -1.39
CA ARG A 186 -3.74 23.75 -2.01
C ARG A 186 -4.26 24.87 -1.12
N GLU A 187 -5.28 24.60 -0.28
CA GLU A 187 -5.98 25.64 0.47
C GLU A 187 -5.09 26.24 1.57
N PRO A 188 -4.83 27.59 1.58
CA PRO A 188 -3.95 28.20 2.57
C PRO A 188 -4.43 28.07 4.02
N GLY A 189 -5.76 27.94 4.22
CA GLY A 189 -6.38 27.80 5.54
C GLY A 189 -6.34 26.40 6.13
N THR A 190 -5.86 25.41 5.40
CA THR A 190 -5.73 24.03 5.89
C THR A 190 -4.68 23.97 7.00
N LEU A 191 -5.01 23.30 8.10
CA LEU A 191 -4.06 23.04 9.20
C LEU A 191 -2.84 22.28 8.68
N ALA A 192 -1.67 22.57 9.21
CA ALA A 192 -0.42 21.94 8.77
C ALA A 192 -0.46 20.41 8.89
N THR A 193 -1.11 19.88 9.93
CA THR A 193 -1.32 18.43 10.14
C THR A 193 -2.19 17.80 9.08
N GLU A 194 -3.31 18.47 8.71
CA GLU A 194 -4.21 17.98 7.65
C GLU A 194 -3.56 18.10 6.26
N ARG A 195 -2.79 19.17 6.04
CA ARG A 195 -2.03 19.32 4.79
C ARG A 195 -0.95 18.24 4.62
N LEU A 196 -0.26 17.89 5.70
CA LEU A 196 0.69 16.78 5.71
C LEU A 196 -0.02 15.46 5.42
N MET A 197 -1.14 15.19 6.08
CA MET A 197 -1.95 13.99 5.86
C MET A 197 -2.49 13.92 4.43
N ALA A 198 -2.93 15.06 3.88
CA ALA A 198 -3.33 15.15 2.47
C ALA A 198 -2.18 14.77 1.52
N LEU A 199 -0.96 15.25 1.79
CA LEU A 199 0.22 14.87 1.03
C LEU A 199 0.49 13.35 1.13
N GLN A 200 0.48 12.79 2.33
CA GLN A 200 0.69 11.36 2.58
C GLN A 200 -0.32 10.48 1.82
N PHE A 201 -1.60 10.83 1.87
CA PHE A 201 -2.62 10.13 1.08
C PHE A 201 -2.41 10.28 -0.42
N LEU A 202 -2.10 11.46 -0.92
CA LEU A 202 -1.87 11.68 -2.36
C LEU A 202 -0.66 10.90 -2.89
N LEU A 203 0.42 10.79 -2.10
CA LEU A 203 1.61 9.99 -2.45
C LEU A 203 1.27 8.50 -2.65
N ASN A 204 0.26 7.99 -1.96
CA ASN A 204 -0.21 6.61 -2.07
C ASN A 204 -1.33 6.48 -3.11
N LEU A 205 -2.45 7.21 -2.95
CA LEU A 205 -3.65 7.04 -3.75
C LEU A 205 -3.45 7.31 -5.25
N VAL A 206 -2.51 8.20 -5.63
CA VAL A 206 -2.17 8.36 -7.06
C VAL A 206 -1.51 7.10 -7.62
N GLY A 207 -0.81 6.33 -6.81
CA GLY A 207 -0.36 4.99 -7.20
C GLY A 207 -1.54 4.03 -7.36
N ASP A 208 -2.40 3.94 -6.36
CA ASP A 208 -3.53 3.02 -6.31
C ASP A 208 -4.51 3.21 -7.49
N VAL A 209 -4.81 4.46 -7.88
CA VAL A 209 -5.72 4.72 -9.03
C VAL A 209 -5.16 4.21 -10.36
N HIS A 210 -3.85 3.91 -10.43
CA HIS A 210 -3.17 3.30 -11.55
C HIS A 210 -2.98 1.78 -11.40
N ASP A 211 -3.44 1.20 -10.29
CA ASP A 211 -3.47 -0.26 -10.12
C ASP A 211 -4.72 -0.85 -10.78
N PRO A 212 -4.56 -1.67 -11.83
CA PRO A 212 -5.71 -2.20 -12.55
C PRO A 212 -6.56 -3.19 -11.72
N LEU A 213 -6.02 -3.80 -10.66
CA LEU A 213 -6.79 -4.66 -9.76
C LEU A 213 -7.70 -3.87 -8.81
N LEU A 214 -7.42 -2.58 -8.60
CA LEU A 214 -8.24 -1.69 -7.80
C LEU A 214 -9.29 -0.91 -8.60
N ALA A 215 -9.24 -1.01 -9.93
CA ALA A 215 -10.14 -0.28 -10.84
C ALA A 215 -11.38 -1.08 -11.28
N ILE A 216 -11.40 -2.39 -11.08
CA ILE A 216 -12.46 -3.28 -11.59
C ILE A 216 -13.00 -4.20 -10.50
N GLU A 217 -14.32 -4.49 -10.54
CA GLU A 217 -14.96 -5.44 -9.62
C GLU A 217 -15.15 -6.80 -10.31
N HIS A 218 -14.49 -7.80 -9.82
CA HIS A 218 -14.64 -9.19 -10.28
C HIS A 218 -15.11 -10.15 -9.15
N ASN A 219 -15.52 -9.63 -8.00
CA ASN A 219 -15.89 -10.41 -6.81
C ASN A 219 -14.78 -11.38 -6.40
N ASP A 220 -13.54 -10.96 -6.54
CA ASP A 220 -12.34 -11.78 -6.35
C ASP A 220 -11.33 -11.14 -5.40
N GLU A 221 -11.77 -10.16 -4.61
CA GLU A 221 -10.95 -9.43 -3.65
C GLU A 221 -9.70 -8.81 -4.31
N GLY A 222 -9.89 -8.14 -5.47
CA GLY A 222 -8.78 -7.53 -6.22
C GLY A 222 -7.77 -8.57 -6.72
N GLY A 223 -8.24 -9.67 -7.25
CA GLY A 223 -7.39 -10.76 -7.76
C GLY A 223 -6.81 -11.67 -6.68
N HIS A 224 -7.08 -11.41 -5.38
CA HIS A 224 -6.61 -12.25 -4.30
C HIS A 224 -7.26 -13.64 -4.32
N CYS A 225 -8.53 -13.71 -4.74
CA CYS A 225 -9.31 -14.94 -4.84
C CYS A 225 -9.29 -15.55 -6.25
N VAL A 226 -8.24 -15.30 -7.03
CA VAL A 226 -7.99 -15.94 -8.33
C VAL A 226 -6.62 -16.59 -8.33
N ALA A 227 -6.56 -17.85 -8.76
CA ALA A 227 -5.30 -18.55 -9.02
C ALA A 227 -4.97 -18.48 -10.52
N VAL A 228 -3.75 -18.09 -10.83
CA VAL A 228 -3.23 -18.11 -12.19
C VAL A 228 -1.97 -18.97 -12.28
N LEU A 229 -1.80 -19.64 -13.41
CA LEU A 229 -0.61 -20.41 -13.72
C LEU A 229 0.17 -19.69 -14.84
N PRO A 230 1.25 -18.95 -14.51
CA PRO A 230 2.05 -18.25 -15.50
C PRO A 230 2.71 -19.22 -16.49
N PRO A 231 2.99 -18.75 -17.75
CA PRO A 231 3.68 -19.56 -18.75
C PRO A 231 4.99 -20.13 -18.22
N GLY A 232 5.20 -21.43 -18.38
CA GLY A 232 6.41 -22.13 -17.91
C GLY A 232 6.43 -22.48 -16.41
N SER A 233 5.51 -21.93 -15.61
CA SER A 233 5.37 -22.26 -14.19
C SER A 233 4.59 -23.58 -14.01
N LYS A 234 4.92 -24.29 -12.93
CA LYS A 234 4.13 -25.45 -12.44
C LYS A 234 3.36 -25.11 -11.17
N THR A 235 3.60 -23.95 -10.60
CA THR A 235 3.02 -23.50 -9.33
C THR A 235 2.07 -22.34 -9.60
N PRO A 236 0.78 -22.48 -9.24
CA PRO A 236 -0.17 -21.37 -9.29
C PRO A 236 0.22 -20.27 -8.31
N VAL A 237 -0.02 -19.03 -8.69
CA VAL A 237 0.11 -17.83 -7.84
C VAL A 237 -1.22 -17.09 -7.80
N ARG A 238 -1.44 -16.24 -6.81
CA ARG A 238 -2.58 -15.33 -6.79
C ARG A 238 -2.40 -14.27 -7.88
N LEU A 239 -3.49 -13.87 -8.52
CA LEU A 239 -3.43 -12.83 -9.54
C LEU A 239 -2.89 -11.52 -8.96
N SER A 240 -3.30 -11.18 -7.72
CA SER A 240 -2.78 -10.01 -7.00
C SER A 240 -1.27 -10.10 -6.80
N VAL A 241 -0.73 -11.20 -6.27
CA VAL A 241 0.72 -11.38 -6.06
C VAL A 241 1.50 -11.27 -7.38
N LEU A 242 0.94 -11.80 -8.47
CA LEU A 242 1.56 -11.67 -9.79
C LEU A 242 1.68 -10.20 -10.21
N TRP A 243 0.60 -9.42 -10.09
CA TRP A 243 0.55 -8.03 -10.57
C TRP A 243 1.23 -7.02 -9.66
N GLU A 244 1.00 -7.13 -8.36
CA GLU A 244 1.44 -6.14 -7.38
C GLU A 244 2.92 -6.30 -7.01
N ASP A 245 3.46 -7.55 -7.10
CA ASP A 245 4.84 -7.85 -6.69
C ASP A 245 5.70 -8.36 -7.85
N GLU A 246 5.37 -9.55 -8.43
CA GLU A 246 6.28 -10.23 -9.35
C GLU A 246 6.51 -9.42 -10.64
N LEU A 247 5.43 -8.90 -11.25
CA LEU A 247 5.53 -8.12 -12.48
C LEU A 247 6.20 -6.77 -12.29
N VAL A 248 6.06 -6.14 -11.13
CA VAL A 248 6.76 -4.89 -10.79
C VAL A 248 8.26 -5.13 -10.73
N VAL A 249 8.69 -6.17 -10.03
CA VAL A 249 10.11 -6.55 -9.94
C VAL A 249 10.67 -6.97 -11.30
N GLU A 250 9.88 -7.67 -12.12
CA GLU A 250 10.30 -8.03 -13.48
C GLU A 250 10.40 -6.82 -14.40
N ALA A 251 9.48 -5.88 -14.27
CA ALA A 251 9.44 -4.66 -15.08
C ALA A 251 10.61 -3.72 -14.78
N GLU A 252 10.87 -3.46 -13.50
CA GLU A 252 11.74 -2.35 -13.07
C GLU A 252 12.86 -2.78 -12.10
N GLY A 253 12.90 -4.06 -11.71
CA GLY A 253 13.85 -4.57 -10.73
C GLY A 253 13.44 -4.27 -9.28
N ALA A 254 14.23 -4.80 -8.34
CA ALA A 254 13.93 -4.75 -6.91
C ALA A 254 14.52 -3.51 -6.18
N ASN A 255 14.96 -2.49 -6.91
CA ASN A 255 15.51 -1.26 -6.31
C ASN A 255 14.71 -0.04 -6.78
N PRO A 256 13.81 0.51 -5.95
CA PRO A 256 12.91 1.59 -6.34
C PRO A 256 13.61 2.86 -6.81
N ALA A 257 14.74 3.23 -6.20
CA ALA A 257 15.47 4.43 -6.57
C ALA A 257 16.11 4.29 -7.98
N LYS A 258 16.67 3.11 -8.28
CA LYS A 258 17.21 2.80 -9.61
C LYS A 258 16.10 2.70 -10.64
N ALA A 259 14.98 2.08 -10.30
CA ALA A 259 13.80 1.99 -11.17
C ALA A 259 13.29 3.39 -11.56
N ALA A 260 13.05 4.25 -10.56
CA ALA A 260 12.61 5.63 -10.79
C ALA A 260 13.60 6.42 -11.67
N GLU A 261 14.91 6.21 -11.48
CA GLU A 261 15.94 6.83 -12.32
C GLU A 261 15.88 6.35 -13.78
N GLN A 262 15.72 5.06 -13.98
CA GLN A 262 15.64 4.47 -15.32
C GLN A 262 14.36 4.91 -16.05
N ILE A 263 13.22 4.93 -15.36
CA ILE A 263 11.96 5.43 -15.93
C ILE A 263 12.12 6.91 -16.29
N ALA A 264 12.61 7.76 -15.39
CA ALA A 264 12.82 9.18 -15.66
C ALA A 264 13.73 9.44 -16.88
N ALA A 265 14.82 8.67 -17.01
CA ALA A 265 15.74 8.77 -18.14
C ALA A 265 15.10 8.31 -19.48
N GLY A 266 14.12 7.41 -19.43
CA GLY A 266 13.38 6.94 -20.61
C GLY A 266 12.24 7.85 -21.06
N LEU A 267 11.75 8.74 -20.18
CA LEU A 267 10.63 9.64 -20.48
C LEU A 267 11.03 10.75 -21.44
N THR A 268 10.25 10.91 -22.51
CA THR A 268 10.42 12.05 -23.41
C THR A 268 9.55 13.24 -22.93
N ALA A 269 9.89 14.45 -23.39
CA ALA A 269 9.05 15.62 -23.15
C ALA A 269 7.63 15.47 -23.74
N VAL A 270 7.45 14.60 -24.72
CA VAL A 270 6.13 14.27 -25.28
C VAL A 270 5.33 13.41 -24.31
N ASP A 271 5.96 12.39 -23.71
CA ASP A 271 5.33 11.51 -22.73
C ASP A 271 4.90 12.31 -21.49
N ILE A 272 5.80 13.14 -20.96
CA ILE A 272 5.51 13.99 -19.81
C ILE A 272 4.31 14.91 -20.10
N ARG A 273 4.29 15.60 -21.24
CA ARG A 273 3.14 16.46 -21.60
C ARG A 273 1.84 15.67 -21.79
N LYS A 274 1.92 14.51 -22.42
CA LYS A 274 0.75 13.63 -22.67
C LYS A 274 0.14 13.15 -21.35
N TRP A 275 0.97 12.80 -20.37
CA TRP A 275 0.51 12.18 -19.13
C TRP A 275 0.32 13.17 -17.97
N SER A 276 0.81 14.42 -18.06
CA SER A 276 0.65 15.41 -16.98
C SER A 276 -0.78 15.90 -16.77
N GLY A 277 -1.70 15.60 -17.67
CA GLY A 277 -3.08 16.04 -17.60
C GLY A 277 -4.05 14.93 -17.17
N GLY A 278 -5.33 15.25 -17.28
CA GLY A 278 -6.43 14.37 -16.91
C GLY A 278 -6.87 14.52 -15.46
N THR A 279 -8.01 13.93 -15.16
CA THR A 279 -8.64 13.92 -13.84
C THR A 279 -8.51 12.55 -13.19
N PRO A 280 -8.63 12.42 -11.87
CA PRO A 280 -8.67 11.11 -11.20
C PRO A 280 -9.74 10.17 -11.79
N GLU A 281 -10.86 10.71 -12.25
CA GLU A 281 -11.90 9.94 -12.92
C GLU A 281 -11.43 9.37 -14.28
N GLU A 282 -10.77 10.18 -15.08
CA GLU A 282 -10.20 9.73 -16.37
C GLU A 282 -9.10 8.70 -16.14
N TRP A 283 -8.25 8.87 -15.14
CA TRP A 283 -7.21 7.91 -14.78
C TRP A 283 -7.81 6.57 -14.36
N ALA A 284 -8.85 6.60 -13.52
CA ALA A 284 -9.57 5.39 -13.09
C ALA A 284 -10.19 4.64 -14.27
N ARG A 285 -10.78 5.36 -15.24
CA ARG A 285 -11.36 4.76 -16.45
C ARG A 285 -10.29 4.14 -17.35
N GLU A 286 -9.15 4.81 -17.56
CA GLU A 286 -8.01 4.25 -18.31
C GLU A 286 -7.53 2.94 -17.65
N THR A 287 -7.40 2.96 -16.32
CA THR A 287 -6.93 1.80 -15.55
C THR A 287 -7.95 0.65 -15.59
N TYR A 288 -9.25 0.95 -15.56
CA TYR A 288 -10.31 -0.02 -15.74
C TYR A 288 -10.26 -0.71 -17.12
N GLU A 289 -10.07 0.05 -18.21
CA GLU A 289 -9.95 -0.53 -19.55
C GLU A 289 -8.69 -1.42 -19.67
N LEU A 290 -7.59 -1.05 -19.01
CA LEU A 290 -6.41 -1.89 -18.90
C LEU A 290 -6.71 -3.18 -18.13
N ALA A 291 -7.44 -3.11 -17.02
CA ALA A 291 -7.84 -4.28 -16.25
C ALA A 291 -8.61 -5.28 -17.13
N LYS A 292 -9.59 -4.83 -17.89
CA LYS A 292 -10.37 -5.67 -18.82
C LYS A 292 -9.53 -6.27 -19.93
N SER A 293 -8.69 -5.46 -20.56
CA SER A 293 -7.98 -5.85 -21.79
C SER A 293 -6.69 -6.61 -21.55
N VAL A 294 -6.07 -6.49 -20.37
CA VAL A 294 -4.79 -7.14 -20.06
C VAL A 294 -4.86 -8.00 -18.83
N VAL A 295 -5.31 -7.48 -17.67
CA VAL A 295 -5.25 -8.22 -16.39
C VAL A 295 -6.14 -9.45 -16.43
N TYR A 296 -7.40 -9.27 -16.77
CA TYR A 296 -8.40 -10.34 -16.85
C TYR A 296 -8.55 -10.95 -18.27
N ALA A 297 -7.58 -10.68 -19.15
CA ALA A 297 -7.54 -11.26 -20.51
C ALA A 297 -7.01 -12.70 -20.49
N PHE A 298 -7.63 -13.56 -19.67
CA PHE A 298 -7.36 -14.99 -19.64
C PHE A 298 -8.61 -15.79 -20.11
N PRO A 299 -8.48 -17.12 -20.34
CA PRO A 299 -9.59 -17.91 -20.86
C PRO A 299 -10.86 -17.77 -20.02
N SER A 300 -12.01 -17.66 -20.66
CA SER A 300 -13.32 -17.54 -20.01
C SER A 300 -13.66 -18.75 -19.12
N LYS A 301 -13.01 -19.90 -19.36
CA LYS A 301 -13.21 -21.13 -18.60
C LYS A 301 -11.98 -21.44 -17.75
N ALA A 302 -12.17 -21.60 -16.45
CA ALA A 302 -11.15 -22.08 -15.54
C ALA A 302 -10.77 -23.53 -15.84
N GLU A 303 -9.48 -23.89 -15.64
CA GLU A 303 -9.00 -25.28 -15.72
C GLU A 303 -9.52 -26.12 -14.55
N GLY A 304 -9.88 -25.50 -13.43
CA GLY A 304 -10.36 -26.20 -12.24
C GLY A 304 -10.42 -25.27 -11.02
N LYS A 305 -10.36 -25.88 -9.85
CA LYS A 305 -10.26 -25.16 -8.57
C LYS A 305 -8.90 -25.39 -7.95
N PHE A 306 -8.40 -24.41 -7.25
CA PHE A 306 -7.14 -24.45 -6.52
C PHE A 306 -7.33 -23.87 -5.12
N SER A 307 -6.69 -24.46 -4.11
CA SER A 307 -6.67 -23.95 -2.74
C SER A 307 -5.26 -23.54 -2.37
N PHE A 308 -5.10 -22.27 -2.03
CA PHE A 308 -3.83 -21.80 -1.50
C PHE A 308 -3.62 -22.30 -0.06
N PRO A 309 -2.38 -22.62 0.33
CA PRO A 309 -2.08 -22.94 1.71
C PRO A 309 -2.44 -21.75 2.63
N VAL A 310 -3.20 -22.04 3.69
CA VAL A 310 -3.54 -21.08 4.74
C VAL A 310 -2.60 -21.29 5.92
N ARG A 311 -2.00 -20.23 6.43
CA ARG A 311 -1.13 -20.34 7.60
C ARG A 311 -1.97 -20.60 8.84
N LYS A 312 -1.37 -21.30 9.81
CA LYS A 312 -2.05 -21.58 11.08
C LYS A 312 -2.44 -20.28 11.79
N GLY A 313 -3.72 -20.10 12.01
CA GLY A 313 -4.29 -18.91 12.66
C GLY A 313 -4.82 -17.83 11.69
N GLU A 314 -4.62 -17.99 10.38
CA GLU A 314 -5.25 -17.14 9.36
C GLU A 314 -6.62 -17.71 8.96
N THR A 315 -7.49 -16.81 8.51
CA THR A 315 -8.79 -17.17 7.92
C THR A 315 -8.63 -17.24 6.42
N ASP A 316 -9.04 -18.35 5.81
CA ASP A 316 -9.15 -18.44 4.35
C ASP A 316 -10.41 -17.68 3.91
N VAL A 317 -10.23 -16.47 3.44
CA VAL A 317 -11.33 -15.60 2.98
C VAL A 317 -11.87 -16.02 1.61
N CYS A 318 -11.11 -16.81 0.85
CA CYS A 318 -11.45 -17.17 -0.53
C CYS A 318 -11.98 -18.59 -0.70
N GLY A 319 -11.55 -19.54 0.14
CA GLY A 319 -11.76 -20.96 -0.11
C GLY A 319 -11.11 -21.47 -1.41
N PRO A 320 -11.66 -22.51 -2.05
CA PRO A 320 -11.18 -22.99 -3.34
C PRO A 320 -11.50 -22.01 -4.46
N VAL A 321 -10.48 -21.40 -5.05
CA VAL A 321 -10.57 -20.37 -6.10
C VAL A 321 -10.49 -20.96 -7.50
N SER A 322 -10.94 -20.23 -8.52
CA SER A 322 -10.78 -20.62 -9.92
C SER A 322 -9.32 -20.50 -10.36
N LEU A 323 -8.84 -21.53 -11.07
CA LEU A 323 -7.50 -21.59 -11.62
C LEU A 323 -7.53 -21.35 -13.14
N TYR A 324 -6.76 -20.36 -13.60
CA TYR A 324 -6.62 -20.03 -15.01
C TYR A 324 -5.18 -20.20 -15.47
N ARG A 325 -4.98 -20.82 -16.62
CA ARG A 325 -3.67 -20.87 -17.29
C ARG A 325 -3.52 -19.64 -18.17
N LEU A 326 -2.47 -18.90 -17.94
CA LEU A 326 -2.15 -17.71 -18.74
C LEU A 326 -1.53 -18.13 -20.08
N ASP A 327 -1.87 -17.41 -21.15
CA ASP A 327 -1.29 -17.63 -22.48
C ASP A 327 0.20 -17.21 -22.52
N PRO A 328 1.00 -17.74 -23.48
CA PRO A 328 2.42 -17.44 -23.55
C PRO A 328 2.78 -15.94 -23.67
N GLY A 329 1.89 -15.13 -24.23
CA GLY A 329 2.09 -13.69 -24.42
C GLY A 329 1.63 -12.84 -23.23
N TYR A 330 0.93 -13.42 -22.26
CA TYR A 330 0.34 -12.66 -21.15
C TYR A 330 1.41 -11.87 -20.37
N ARG A 331 2.50 -12.53 -19.99
CA ARG A 331 3.55 -11.93 -19.16
C ARG A 331 4.19 -10.71 -19.82
N SER A 332 4.49 -10.77 -21.11
CA SER A 332 5.07 -9.62 -21.84
C SER A 332 4.09 -8.45 -21.96
N ARG A 333 2.81 -8.72 -22.18
CA ARG A 333 1.78 -7.67 -22.18
C ARG A 333 1.61 -7.05 -20.80
N ALA A 334 1.60 -7.86 -19.75
CA ALA A 334 1.47 -7.41 -18.38
C ALA A 334 2.67 -6.57 -17.92
N VAL A 335 3.91 -7.00 -18.21
CA VAL A 335 5.12 -6.22 -17.93
C VAL A 335 5.10 -4.86 -18.64
N ALA A 336 4.69 -4.81 -19.91
CA ALA A 336 4.58 -3.55 -20.63
C ALA A 336 3.52 -2.63 -20.00
N ALA A 337 2.39 -3.18 -19.57
CA ALA A 337 1.34 -2.45 -18.88
C ALA A 337 1.81 -1.89 -17.52
N VAL A 338 2.50 -2.70 -16.71
CA VAL A 338 3.06 -2.26 -15.42
C VAL A 338 4.04 -1.09 -15.65
N LYS A 339 4.97 -1.20 -16.60
CA LYS A 339 5.90 -0.11 -16.94
C LYS A 339 5.19 1.20 -17.27
N GLU A 340 4.17 1.11 -18.11
CA GLU A 340 3.39 2.28 -18.52
C GLU A 340 2.62 2.88 -17.34
N GLN A 341 1.99 2.06 -16.49
CA GLN A 341 1.23 2.55 -15.34
C GLN A 341 2.13 3.21 -14.29
N LEU A 342 3.29 2.64 -13.97
CA LEU A 342 4.24 3.25 -13.04
C LEU A 342 4.74 4.61 -13.56
N ALA A 343 5.04 4.69 -14.86
CA ALA A 343 5.49 5.94 -15.49
C ALA A 343 4.37 7.01 -15.50
N LYS A 344 3.14 6.63 -15.88
CA LYS A 344 1.96 7.52 -15.83
C LYS A 344 1.70 8.03 -14.42
N ALA A 345 1.68 7.13 -13.43
CA ALA A 345 1.43 7.48 -12.04
C ALA A 345 2.46 8.49 -11.51
N GLY A 346 3.76 8.27 -11.77
CA GLY A 346 4.80 9.20 -11.34
C GLY A 346 4.71 10.58 -12.02
N VAL A 347 4.42 10.62 -13.32
CA VAL A 347 4.21 11.88 -14.05
C VAL A 347 2.97 12.64 -13.55
N ARG A 348 1.85 11.94 -13.34
CA ARG A 348 0.60 12.50 -12.83
C ARG A 348 0.74 12.98 -11.39
N LEU A 349 1.44 12.24 -10.55
CA LEU A 349 1.75 12.66 -9.18
C LEU A 349 2.60 13.94 -9.17
N ALA A 350 3.66 14.01 -9.96
CA ALA A 350 4.48 15.22 -10.07
C ALA A 350 3.67 16.44 -10.55
N ALA A 351 2.78 16.24 -11.54
CA ALA A 351 1.93 17.31 -12.04
C ALA A 351 0.92 17.79 -10.98
N LEU A 352 0.26 16.84 -10.29
CA LEU A 352 -0.70 17.12 -9.23
C LEU A 352 -0.04 17.87 -8.06
N LEU A 353 1.13 17.43 -7.59
CA LEU A 353 1.86 18.09 -6.51
C LEU A 353 2.31 19.48 -6.91
N ARG A 354 2.78 19.67 -8.15
CA ARG A 354 3.12 21.02 -8.67
C ARG A 354 1.92 21.94 -8.68
N GLU A 355 0.76 21.49 -9.13
CA GLU A 355 -0.46 22.29 -9.19
C GLU A 355 -0.94 22.76 -7.81
N ASN A 356 -0.75 21.93 -6.78
CA ASN A 356 -1.34 22.14 -5.47
C ASN A 356 -0.38 22.70 -4.40
N LEU A 357 0.92 22.87 -4.71
CA LEU A 357 1.95 23.38 -3.78
C LEU A 357 2.70 24.60 -4.32
N GLN A 358 2.22 25.24 -5.40
CA GLN A 358 2.79 26.50 -5.92
C GLN A 358 2.48 27.68 -5.01
#